data_a8a73f71bee5974e3361fc9ad0e0253d
#
_entry.id   a8a73f71bee5974e3361fc9ad0e0253d
#
_cell.length_a   1.000
_cell.length_b   1.000
_cell.length_c   1.000
_cell.angle_alpha   90.00
_cell.angle_beta   90.00
_cell.angle_gamma   90.00
#
_symmetry.space_group_name_H-M   'P 1'
#
loop_
_entity.id
_entity.type
_entity.pdbx_description
1 polymer ?
#
loop_
_entity_poly.entity_id
_entity_poly.type
_entity_poly.pdbx_seq_one_letter_code
_entity_poly.pdbx_strand_id
1 'polypeptide(L)'
;ATVLDAQKGAYYTPITALDFEALYPSIMMAHNLCYSTYVMDERRYGKIPGITYETFNIGNKTYKFAQDVPSLLPAILMELKQFRKKAKRDMAAATGYMKEVYNGKQLAYKVSMNSVYGFTGAGKGILPCVPIASTTTCRGRGMIEETKTYVEANFPGAKVRYGDTDSVMVEFDVGDRKGVEAIEYSWEIGERAAEECSALFKKPNNL
;
A
#
# COMPACT_ATOMS: atom_id res chain seq x y z
N ALA A 1 2.38 11.65 -2.90
CA ALA A 1 3.40 10.91 -2.17
C ALA A 1 3.76 11.71 -0.91
N THR A 2 4.10 11.02 0.16
CA THR A 2 4.63 11.62 1.39
C THR A 2 6.00 11.03 1.61
N VAL A 3 6.95 11.89 1.93
CA VAL A 3 8.29 11.51 2.36
C VAL A 3 8.39 11.90 3.83
N LEU A 4 8.74 10.95 4.70
CA LEU A 4 9.07 11.24 6.08
C LEU A 4 10.46 11.87 6.12
N ASP A 5 10.66 12.83 7.01
CA ASP A 5 11.95 13.51 7.14
C ASP A 5 13.06 12.49 7.46
N ALA A 6 14.07 12.47 6.60
CA ALA A 6 15.21 11.59 6.77
C ALA A 6 16.06 12.05 7.96
N GLN A 7 16.29 11.15 8.91
CA GLN A 7 17.27 11.38 9.97
C GLN A 7 18.67 11.18 9.39
N LYS A 8 19.33 12.28 9.06
CA LYS A 8 20.66 12.25 8.44
C LYS A 8 21.72 11.71 9.40
N GLY A 9 22.56 10.80 8.93
CA GLY A 9 23.63 10.20 9.71
C GLY A 9 24.25 8.98 9.04
N ALA A 10 25.30 8.44 9.64
CA ALA A 10 25.85 7.14 9.33
C ALA A 10 25.30 6.13 10.36
N TYR A 11 24.68 5.07 9.90
CA TYR A 11 24.11 4.02 10.73
C TYR A 11 24.98 2.77 10.64
N TYR A 12 25.40 2.24 11.77
CA TYR A 12 26.25 1.05 11.87
C TYR A 12 25.48 -0.18 12.37
N THR A 13 24.17 -0.02 12.60
CA THR A 13 23.20 -1.06 12.91
C THR A 13 22.36 -1.38 11.66
N PRO A 14 21.81 -2.59 11.51
CA PRO A 14 20.97 -2.92 10.39
C PRO A 14 19.74 -2.00 10.31
N ILE A 15 19.40 -1.57 9.09
CA ILE A 15 18.18 -0.85 8.79
C ILE A 15 17.28 -1.79 7.99
N THR A 16 16.12 -2.12 8.55
CA THR A 16 15.13 -2.98 7.89
C THR A 16 14.16 -2.12 7.11
N ALA A 17 13.97 -2.46 5.83
CA ALA A 17 12.97 -1.83 4.97
C ALA A 17 11.65 -2.63 5.03
N LEU A 18 10.58 -1.98 5.43
CA LEU A 18 9.22 -2.50 5.38
C LEU A 18 8.50 -1.79 4.23
N ASP A 19 7.93 -2.54 3.28
CA ASP A 19 7.36 -2.01 2.03
C ASP A 19 5.96 -2.57 1.79
N PHE A 20 4.98 -1.70 1.56
CA PHE A 20 3.62 -2.11 1.26
C PHE A 20 3.49 -2.74 -0.12
N GLU A 21 2.92 -3.92 -0.21
CA GLU A 21 2.67 -4.57 -1.48
C GLU A 21 1.63 -3.81 -2.31
N ALA A 22 2.09 -3.10 -3.36
CA ALA A 22 1.25 -2.34 -4.28
C ALA A 22 0.27 -1.41 -3.53
N LEU A 23 0.78 -0.50 -2.71
CA LEU A 23 0.01 0.33 -1.76
C LEU A 23 -1.25 0.95 -2.37
N TYR A 24 -1.14 1.76 -3.42
CA TYR A 24 -2.29 2.46 -4.00
C TYR A 24 -3.34 1.52 -4.60
N PRO A 25 -2.98 0.52 -5.42
CA PRO A 25 -3.92 -0.52 -5.85
C PRO A 25 -4.60 -1.23 -4.68
N SER A 26 -3.86 -1.56 -3.62
CA SER A 26 -4.41 -2.25 -2.45
C SER A 26 -5.39 -1.37 -1.66
N ILE A 27 -5.12 -0.07 -1.53
CA ILE A 27 -6.05 0.91 -0.95
C ILE A 27 -7.34 1.00 -1.78
N MET A 28 -7.23 1.10 -3.11
CA MET A 28 -8.41 1.16 -3.98
C MET A 28 -9.30 -0.07 -3.84
N MET A 29 -8.70 -1.26 -3.75
CA MET A 29 -9.44 -2.51 -3.51
C MET A 29 -10.06 -2.56 -2.12
N ALA A 30 -9.29 -2.21 -1.07
CA ALA A 30 -9.72 -2.29 0.32
C ALA A 30 -10.91 -1.37 0.64
N HIS A 31 -10.94 -0.19 0.03
CA HIS A 31 -11.92 0.86 0.29
C HIS A 31 -12.92 1.03 -0.86
N ASN A 32 -12.95 0.08 -1.79
CA ASN A 32 -13.87 0.06 -2.93
C ASN A 32 -13.90 1.39 -3.71
N LEU A 33 -12.72 1.98 -3.98
CA LEU A 33 -12.59 3.28 -4.63
C LEU A 33 -12.76 3.13 -6.14
N CYS A 34 -13.93 3.52 -6.65
CA CYS A 34 -14.30 3.43 -8.06
C CYS A 34 -15.21 4.61 -8.46
N TYR A 35 -15.30 4.89 -9.75
CA TYR A 35 -16.26 5.86 -10.29
C TYR A 35 -17.71 5.49 -9.96
N SER A 36 -18.03 4.19 -10.00
CA SER A 36 -19.37 3.67 -9.72
C SER A 36 -19.75 3.66 -8.25
N THR A 37 -18.78 3.74 -7.34
CA THR A 37 -19.01 3.73 -5.89
C THR A 37 -18.91 5.11 -5.26
N TYR A 38 -18.35 6.08 -5.98
CA TYR A 38 -18.27 7.47 -5.50
C TYR A 38 -19.65 8.13 -5.48
N VAL A 39 -20.01 8.64 -4.33
CA VAL A 39 -21.28 9.38 -4.13
C VAL A 39 -21.11 10.83 -4.61
N MET A 40 -21.52 11.11 -5.84
CA MET A 40 -21.47 12.46 -6.43
C MET A 40 -22.60 13.35 -5.93
N ASP A 41 -23.79 12.80 -5.68
CA ASP A 41 -24.95 13.49 -5.14
C ASP A 41 -25.39 12.79 -3.85
N GLU A 42 -25.10 13.45 -2.71
CA GLU A 42 -25.40 12.93 -1.37
C GLU A 42 -26.90 12.78 -1.13
N ARG A 43 -27.73 13.66 -1.72
CA ARG A 43 -29.18 13.61 -1.54
C ARG A 43 -29.78 12.41 -2.24
N ARG A 44 -29.24 12.06 -3.40
CA ARG A 44 -29.76 11.00 -4.26
C ARG A 44 -29.15 9.63 -3.94
N TYR A 45 -27.87 9.59 -3.64
CA TYR A 45 -27.11 8.34 -3.54
C TYR A 45 -26.43 8.11 -2.19
N GLY A 46 -26.49 9.08 -1.29
CA GLY A 46 -25.75 9.03 -0.03
C GLY A 46 -26.36 8.14 1.05
N LYS A 47 -27.61 7.67 0.87
CA LYS A 47 -28.36 6.89 1.86
C LYS A 47 -29.26 5.85 1.20
N ILE A 48 -28.71 4.98 0.36
CA ILE A 48 -29.48 3.88 -0.25
C ILE A 48 -29.62 2.75 0.79
N PRO A 49 -30.85 2.26 1.05
CA PRO A 49 -31.05 1.14 1.97
C PRO A 49 -30.25 -0.10 1.58
N GLY A 50 -29.60 -0.75 2.56
CA GLY A 50 -28.79 -1.95 2.35
C GLY A 50 -27.39 -1.71 1.81
N ILE A 51 -26.99 -0.46 1.57
CA ILE A 51 -25.61 -0.10 1.18
C ILE A 51 -24.89 0.51 2.37
N THR A 52 -23.69 0.01 2.66
CA THR A 52 -22.75 0.65 3.60
C THR A 52 -21.86 1.64 2.87
N TYR A 53 -21.43 2.66 3.58
CA TYR A 53 -20.60 3.73 3.03
C TYR A 53 -19.39 3.99 3.91
N GLU A 54 -18.27 4.29 3.28
CA GLU A 54 -17.09 4.81 3.95
C GLU A 54 -16.86 6.26 3.53
N THR A 55 -16.57 7.11 4.52
CA THR A 55 -16.43 8.55 4.33
C THR A 55 -15.03 9.00 4.66
N PHE A 56 -14.43 9.79 3.78
CA PHE A 56 -13.08 10.33 3.91
C PHE A 56 -13.09 11.84 3.93
N ASN A 57 -12.58 12.43 5.01
CA ASN A 57 -12.41 13.87 5.14
C ASN A 57 -10.99 14.26 4.71
N ILE A 58 -10.87 15.04 3.65
CA ILE A 58 -9.60 15.42 3.03
C ILE A 58 -9.56 16.93 2.88
N GLY A 59 -8.85 17.60 3.79
CA GLY A 59 -8.89 19.06 3.91
C GLY A 59 -10.33 19.53 4.16
N ASN A 60 -10.83 20.41 3.32
CA ASN A 60 -12.19 20.97 3.41
C ASN A 60 -13.24 20.17 2.61
N LYS A 61 -12.86 18.99 2.08
CA LYS A 61 -13.75 18.15 1.25
C LYS A 61 -14.02 16.83 1.93
N THR A 62 -15.25 16.35 1.75
CA THR A 62 -15.68 15.02 2.21
C THR A 62 -16.02 14.19 0.99
N TYR A 63 -15.41 13.01 0.89
CA TYR A 63 -15.69 12.05 -0.15
C TYR A 63 -16.28 10.78 0.45
N LYS A 64 -17.30 10.23 -0.19
CA LYS A 64 -18.04 9.07 0.28
C LYS A 64 -18.12 8.01 -0.81
N PHE A 65 -17.85 6.76 -0.43
CA PHE A 65 -17.84 5.62 -1.35
C PHE A 65 -18.68 4.48 -0.80
N ALA A 66 -19.51 3.88 -1.66
CA ALA A 66 -20.25 2.68 -1.34
C ALA A 66 -19.31 1.47 -1.21
N GLN A 67 -19.47 0.67 -0.14
CA GLN A 67 -18.51 -0.40 0.17
C GLN A 67 -18.97 -1.76 -0.36
N ASP A 68 -20.05 -2.31 0.09
CA ASP A 68 -20.44 -3.71 -0.15
C ASP A 68 -21.16 -3.92 -1.50
N VAL A 69 -20.64 -3.27 -2.54
CA VAL A 69 -21.17 -3.37 -3.90
C VAL A 69 -20.07 -3.70 -4.89
N PRO A 70 -20.33 -4.51 -5.92
CA PRO A 70 -19.36 -4.78 -6.98
C PRO A 70 -18.95 -3.49 -7.70
N SER A 71 -17.67 -3.38 -8.02
CA SER A 71 -17.17 -2.21 -8.73
C SER A 71 -16.03 -2.56 -9.69
N LEU A 72 -15.92 -1.79 -10.77
CA LEU A 72 -15.05 -2.11 -11.91
C LEU A 72 -13.56 -2.02 -11.56
N LEU A 73 -13.10 -0.88 -11.00
CA LEU A 73 -11.67 -0.69 -10.77
C LEU A 73 -11.09 -1.68 -9.75
N PRO A 74 -11.70 -1.89 -8.58
CA PRO A 74 -11.28 -2.94 -7.65
C PRO A 74 -11.29 -4.35 -8.26
N ALA A 75 -12.27 -4.68 -9.10
CA ALA A 75 -12.32 -5.98 -9.78
C ALA A 75 -11.14 -6.17 -10.74
N ILE A 76 -10.86 -5.19 -11.59
CA ILE A 76 -9.69 -5.19 -12.50
C ILE A 76 -8.38 -5.31 -11.71
N LEU A 77 -8.23 -4.54 -10.63
CA LEU A 77 -7.02 -4.57 -9.81
C LEU A 77 -6.81 -5.92 -9.13
N MET A 78 -7.89 -6.54 -8.67
CA MET A 78 -7.84 -7.88 -8.06
C MET A 78 -7.41 -8.94 -9.08
N GLU A 79 -7.94 -8.90 -10.29
CA GLU A 79 -7.57 -9.80 -11.38
C GLU A 79 -6.10 -9.63 -11.77
N LEU A 80 -5.64 -8.38 -11.97
CA LEU A 80 -4.24 -8.07 -12.26
C LEU A 80 -3.30 -8.53 -11.14
N LYS A 81 -3.69 -8.37 -9.86
CA LYS A 81 -2.93 -8.88 -8.71
C LYS A 81 -2.80 -10.40 -8.75
N GLN A 82 -3.86 -11.12 -9.08
CA GLN A 82 -3.85 -12.58 -9.24
C GLN A 82 -2.94 -13.02 -10.40
N PHE A 83 -3.03 -12.38 -11.55
CA PHE A 83 -2.17 -12.66 -12.71
C PHE A 83 -0.70 -12.41 -12.38
N ARG A 84 -0.38 -11.31 -11.68
CA ARG A 84 0.98 -11.03 -11.23
C ARG A 84 1.49 -12.10 -10.27
N LYS A 85 0.67 -12.51 -9.30
CA LYS A 85 1.02 -13.59 -8.35
C LYS A 85 1.30 -14.90 -9.08
N LYS A 86 0.49 -15.24 -10.09
CA LYS A 86 0.71 -16.42 -10.94
C LYS A 86 2.02 -16.29 -11.72
N ALA A 87 2.26 -15.15 -12.39
CA ALA A 87 3.49 -14.93 -13.16
C ALA A 87 4.75 -15.00 -12.27
N LYS A 88 4.72 -14.51 -11.04
CA LYS A 88 5.82 -14.65 -10.08
C LYS A 88 6.08 -16.12 -9.69
N ARG A 89 5.02 -16.91 -9.50
CA ARG A 89 5.17 -18.38 -9.22
C ARG A 89 5.77 -19.11 -10.42
N ASP A 90 5.26 -18.83 -11.62
CA ASP A 90 5.74 -19.44 -12.86
C ASP A 90 7.22 -19.04 -13.09
N MET A 91 7.60 -17.79 -12.80
CA MET A 91 8.98 -17.31 -12.86
C MET A 91 9.90 -18.04 -11.88
N ALA A 92 9.44 -18.32 -10.66
CA ALA A 92 10.23 -19.03 -9.65
C ALA A 92 10.50 -20.50 -10.04
N ALA A 93 9.54 -21.11 -10.75
CA ALA A 93 9.66 -22.49 -11.25
C ALA A 93 10.41 -22.61 -12.59
N ALA A 94 10.62 -21.49 -13.32
CA ALA A 94 11.24 -21.48 -14.63
C ALA A 94 12.74 -21.20 -14.57
N THR A 95 13.46 -21.66 -15.61
CA THR A 95 14.89 -21.39 -15.82
C THR A 95 15.14 -20.79 -17.20
N GLY A 96 16.32 -20.22 -17.40
CA GLY A 96 16.74 -19.66 -18.69
C GLY A 96 15.77 -18.62 -19.27
N TYR A 97 15.54 -18.69 -20.56
CA TYR A 97 14.70 -17.73 -21.29
C TYR A 97 13.26 -17.61 -20.74
N MET A 98 12.65 -18.70 -20.32
CA MET A 98 11.29 -18.66 -19.79
C MET A 98 11.18 -17.88 -18.48
N LYS A 99 12.21 -17.86 -17.65
CA LYS A 99 12.26 -17.04 -16.45
C LYS A 99 12.17 -15.56 -16.79
N GLU A 100 12.90 -15.11 -17.84
CA GLU A 100 12.84 -13.72 -18.30
C GLU A 100 11.47 -13.36 -18.89
N VAL A 101 10.82 -14.29 -19.62
CA VAL A 101 9.46 -14.09 -20.12
C VAL A 101 8.47 -13.86 -18.97
N TYR A 102 8.53 -14.69 -17.93
CA TYR A 102 7.66 -14.52 -16.76
C TYR A 102 8.00 -13.28 -15.94
N ASN A 103 9.27 -12.88 -15.88
CA ASN A 103 9.70 -11.62 -15.29
C ASN A 103 9.08 -10.43 -16.05
N GLY A 104 9.15 -10.41 -17.37
CA GLY A 104 8.47 -9.43 -18.20
C GLY A 104 6.96 -9.36 -17.95
N LYS A 105 6.31 -10.52 -17.86
CA LYS A 105 4.87 -10.62 -17.55
C LYS A 105 4.51 -10.00 -16.19
N GLN A 106 5.22 -10.38 -15.12
CA GLN A 106 4.91 -9.84 -13.79
C GLN A 106 5.16 -8.34 -13.71
N LEU A 107 6.17 -7.81 -14.42
CA LEU A 107 6.42 -6.36 -14.53
C LEU A 107 5.30 -5.65 -15.28
N ALA A 108 4.83 -6.20 -16.41
CA ALA A 108 3.71 -5.64 -17.14
C ALA A 108 2.46 -5.51 -16.27
N TYR A 109 2.11 -6.55 -15.50
CA TYR A 109 0.98 -6.48 -14.55
C TYR A 109 1.21 -5.44 -13.45
N LYS A 110 2.45 -5.30 -12.92
CA LYS A 110 2.79 -4.25 -11.94
C LYS A 110 2.54 -2.85 -12.51
N VAL A 111 3.01 -2.60 -13.72
CA VAL A 111 2.81 -1.30 -14.40
C VAL A 111 1.34 -1.04 -14.66
N SER A 112 0.59 -2.04 -15.15
CA SER A 112 -0.85 -1.92 -15.40
C SER A 112 -1.63 -1.57 -14.13
N MET A 113 -1.34 -2.24 -13.00
CA MET A 113 -1.99 -1.95 -11.71
C MET A 113 -1.72 -0.51 -11.24
N ASN A 114 -0.47 -0.05 -11.34
CA ASN A 114 -0.12 1.31 -10.92
C ASN A 114 -0.72 2.37 -11.86
N SER A 115 -0.88 2.04 -13.14
CA SER A 115 -1.52 2.93 -14.13
C SER A 115 -3.01 3.13 -13.85
N VAL A 116 -3.72 2.15 -13.28
CA VAL A 116 -5.13 2.29 -12.90
C VAL A 116 -5.31 3.43 -11.88
N TYR A 117 -4.44 3.52 -10.88
CA TYR A 117 -4.42 4.67 -9.98
C TYR A 117 -3.99 5.95 -10.73
N GLY A 118 -2.90 5.86 -11.52
CA GLY A 118 -2.29 7.01 -12.17
C GLY A 118 -3.25 7.81 -13.05
N PHE A 119 -4.09 7.15 -13.83
CA PHE A 119 -5.01 7.86 -14.71
C PHE A 119 -6.16 8.55 -13.96
N THR A 120 -6.55 8.09 -12.78
CA THR A 120 -7.57 8.78 -11.95
C THR A 120 -7.06 10.13 -11.44
N GLY A 121 -5.74 10.25 -11.22
CA GLY A 121 -5.09 11.47 -10.75
C GLY A 121 -4.63 12.41 -11.87
N ALA A 122 -4.66 11.98 -13.12
CA ALA A 122 -4.21 12.77 -14.26
C ALA A 122 -5.26 13.83 -14.66
N GLY A 123 -5.15 15.04 -14.14
CA GLY A 123 -6.15 16.10 -14.36
C GLY A 123 -6.43 16.47 -15.82
N LYS A 124 -5.49 16.20 -16.75
CA LYS A 124 -5.65 16.33 -18.21
C LYS A 124 -5.90 14.98 -18.89
N GLY A 125 -6.14 13.91 -18.13
CA GLY A 125 -6.43 12.58 -18.66
C GLY A 125 -7.83 12.45 -19.22
N ILE A 126 -8.15 11.27 -19.74
CA ILE A 126 -9.46 10.96 -20.35
C ILE A 126 -10.55 10.85 -19.27
N LEU A 127 -10.22 10.31 -18.10
CA LEU A 127 -11.17 10.03 -17.00
C LEU A 127 -10.58 10.43 -15.63
N PRO A 128 -10.32 11.73 -15.38
CA PRO A 128 -9.82 12.17 -14.09
C PRO A 128 -10.90 12.03 -13.01
N CYS A 129 -10.52 11.58 -11.83
CA CYS A 129 -11.38 11.49 -10.66
C CYS A 129 -10.61 11.90 -9.40
N VAL A 130 -10.57 13.19 -9.13
CA VAL A 130 -9.89 13.75 -7.95
C VAL A 130 -10.33 13.08 -6.64
N PRO A 131 -11.62 12.78 -6.40
CA PRO A 131 -12.04 12.04 -5.21
C PRO A 131 -11.32 10.71 -4.99
N ILE A 132 -11.20 9.88 -6.03
CA ILE A 132 -10.48 8.61 -5.96
C ILE A 132 -8.99 8.85 -5.67
N ALA A 133 -8.34 9.70 -6.47
CA ALA A 133 -6.91 9.96 -6.35
C ALA A 133 -6.54 10.57 -4.99
N SER A 134 -7.32 11.56 -4.51
CA SER A 134 -7.08 12.22 -3.22
C SER A 134 -7.31 11.27 -2.05
N THR A 135 -8.36 10.43 -2.11
CA THR A 135 -8.64 9.45 -1.07
C THR A 135 -7.52 8.41 -1.00
N THR A 136 -7.08 7.88 -2.15
CA THR A 136 -6.00 6.91 -2.21
C THR A 136 -4.70 7.45 -1.61
N THR A 137 -4.30 8.67 -1.99
CA THR A 137 -3.06 9.26 -1.47
C THR A 137 -3.17 9.67 0.00
N CYS A 138 -4.31 10.19 0.42
CA CYS A 138 -4.54 10.55 1.82
C CYS A 138 -4.49 9.30 2.71
N ARG A 139 -5.15 8.21 2.30
CA ARG A 139 -5.12 6.96 3.07
C ARG A 139 -3.72 6.35 3.11
N GLY A 140 -2.99 6.39 1.98
CA GLY A 140 -1.59 5.93 1.93
C GLY A 140 -0.69 6.68 2.91
N ARG A 141 -0.81 8.01 3.00
CA ARG A 141 -0.08 8.81 4.01
C ARG A 141 -0.42 8.38 5.43
N GLY A 142 -1.72 8.25 5.73
CA GLY A 142 -2.16 7.80 7.05
C GLY A 142 -1.58 6.43 7.41
N MET A 143 -1.55 5.49 6.47
CA MET A 143 -0.99 4.15 6.69
C MET A 143 0.52 4.19 7.03
N ILE A 144 1.30 5.03 6.36
CA ILE A 144 2.73 5.20 6.67
C ILE A 144 2.91 5.81 8.06
N GLU A 145 2.13 6.82 8.42
CA GLU A 145 2.16 7.46 9.74
C GLU A 145 1.71 6.50 10.86
N GLU A 146 0.64 5.74 10.62
CA GLU A 146 0.14 4.69 11.52
C GLU A 146 1.19 3.59 11.72
N THR A 147 1.84 3.12 10.64
CA THR A 147 2.94 2.14 10.71
C THR A 147 4.11 2.66 11.55
N LYS A 148 4.57 3.90 11.29
CA LYS A 148 5.62 4.52 12.08
C LYS A 148 5.25 4.56 13.55
N THR A 149 4.09 5.09 13.87
CA THR A 149 3.62 5.22 15.26
C THR A 149 3.52 3.86 15.96
N TYR A 150 2.98 2.86 15.26
CA TYR A 150 2.85 1.51 15.80
C TYR A 150 4.21 0.87 16.09
N VAL A 151 5.13 0.93 15.13
CA VAL A 151 6.46 0.33 15.28
C VAL A 151 7.23 0.99 16.43
N GLU A 152 7.26 2.33 16.49
CA GLU A 152 7.96 3.05 17.54
C GLU A 152 7.36 2.84 18.95
N ALA A 153 6.05 2.55 19.03
CA ALA A 153 5.35 2.30 20.30
C ALA A 153 5.46 0.84 20.79
N ASN A 154 5.48 -0.14 19.89
CA ASN A 154 5.37 -1.55 20.24
C ASN A 154 6.68 -2.34 20.14
N PHE A 155 7.70 -1.78 19.49
CA PHE A 155 9.03 -2.39 19.39
C PHE A 155 10.04 -1.52 20.16
N PRO A 156 10.42 -1.91 21.40
CA PRO A 156 11.32 -1.12 22.24
C PRO A 156 12.63 -0.78 21.52
N GLY A 157 13.02 0.49 21.54
CA GLY A 157 14.23 0.98 20.88
C GLY A 157 14.13 1.15 19.36
N ALA A 158 13.03 0.72 18.73
CA ALA A 158 12.82 0.92 17.29
C ALA A 158 12.68 2.41 16.94
N LYS A 159 13.30 2.81 15.84
CA LYS A 159 13.23 4.18 15.30
C LYS A 159 13.04 4.14 13.80
N VAL A 160 12.01 4.81 13.30
CA VAL A 160 11.83 5.03 11.88
C VAL A 160 12.76 6.14 11.41
N ARG A 161 13.76 5.79 10.61
CA ARG A 161 14.81 6.70 10.15
C ARG A 161 14.45 7.44 8.87
N TYR A 162 13.61 6.82 8.03
CA TYR A 162 13.16 7.38 6.77
C TYR A 162 11.87 6.66 6.31
N GLY A 163 11.09 7.27 5.48
CA GLY A 163 9.95 6.66 4.79
C GLY A 163 9.63 7.39 3.51
N ASP A 164 9.28 6.64 2.47
CA ASP A 164 8.91 7.19 1.16
C ASP A 164 7.73 6.44 0.59
N THR A 165 6.67 7.16 0.37
CA THR A 165 5.43 6.76 -0.31
C THR A 165 4.80 5.46 0.23
N ASP A 166 5.46 4.32 0.11
CA ASP A 166 4.98 2.97 0.44
C ASP A 166 5.95 2.16 1.32
N SER A 167 7.05 2.77 1.75
CA SER A 167 8.05 2.10 2.57
C SER A 167 8.46 2.90 3.80
N VAL A 168 8.87 2.19 4.86
CA VAL A 168 9.50 2.75 6.06
C VAL A 168 10.81 2.02 6.35
N MET A 169 11.85 2.79 6.65
CA MET A 169 13.18 2.29 7.03
C MET A 169 13.30 2.32 8.53
N VAL A 170 13.36 1.16 9.15
CA VAL A 170 13.35 1.02 10.61
C VAL A 170 14.69 0.52 11.11
N GLU A 171 15.25 1.19 12.09
CA GLU A 171 16.32 0.70 12.91
C GLU A 171 15.72 0.05 14.15
N PHE A 172 15.88 -1.26 14.29
CA PHE A 172 15.48 -1.98 15.48
C PHE A 172 16.65 -2.07 16.47
N ASP A 173 16.34 -2.13 17.77
CA ASP A 173 17.36 -2.38 18.79
C ASP A 173 17.82 -3.84 18.70
N VAL A 174 19.05 -4.04 18.29
CA VAL A 174 19.66 -5.37 18.16
C VAL A 174 20.48 -5.77 19.39
N GLY A 175 20.52 -4.93 20.45
CA GLY A 175 21.33 -5.13 21.64
C GLY A 175 22.82 -5.21 21.31
N ASP A 176 23.53 -6.16 21.92
CA ASP A 176 24.99 -6.36 21.71
C ASP A 176 25.34 -7.17 20.46
N ARG A 177 24.35 -7.58 19.63
CA ARG A 177 24.56 -8.36 18.42
C ARG A 177 25.33 -7.57 17.37
N LYS A 178 26.20 -8.28 16.61
CA LYS A 178 27.03 -7.68 15.56
C LYS A 178 27.06 -8.54 14.30
N GLY A 179 27.36 -7.91 13.16
CA GLY A 179 27.52 -8.60 11.89
C GLY A 179 26.26 -9.36 11.47
N VAL A 180 26.41 -10.63 11.08
CA VAL A 180 25.31 -11.47 10.56
C VAL A 180 24.22 -11.68 11.61
N GLU A 181 24.58 -11.92 12.85
CA GLU A 181 23.62 -12.12 13.94
C GLU A 181 22.68 -10.90 14.14
N ALA A 182 23.22 -9.70 14.05
CA ALA A 182 22.40 -8.48 14.10
C ALA A 182 21.46 -8.35 12.90
N ILE A 183 21.90 -8.75 11.71
CA ILE A 183 21.09 -8.73 10.49
C ILE A 183 19.94 -9.74 10.58
N GLU A 184 20.23 -10.98 10.97
CA GLU A 184 19.21 -12.04 11.12
C GLU A 184 18.16 -11.65 12.17
N TYR A 185 18.59 -11.14 13.31
CA TYR A 185 17.68 -10.67 14.34
C TYR A 185 16.83 -9.48 13.91
N SER A 186 17.43 -8.52 13.20
CA SER A 186 16.68 -7.38 12.63
C SER A 186 15.66 -7.81 11.59
N TRP A 187 15.97 -8.86 10.82
CA TRP A 187 15.03 -9.46 9.85
C TRP A 187 13.85 -10.10 10.56
N GLU A 188 14.09 -10.95 11.56
CA GLU A 188 13.05 -11.63 12.33
C GLU A 188 12.08 -10.63 13.00
N ILE A 189 12.61 -9.58 13.63
CA ILE A 189 11.78 -8.51 14.21
C ILE A 189 11.03 -7.77 13.11
N GLY A 190 11.65 -7.52 11.97
CA GLY A 190 11.05 -6.86 10.83
C GLY A 190 9.86 -7.64 10.27
N GLU A 191 9.97 -8.97 10.11
CA GLU A 191 8.86 -9.82 9.69
C GLU A 191 7.69 -9.76 10.67
N ARG A 192 7.96 -9.84 11.97
CA ARG A 192 6.93 -9.69 13.01
C ARG A 192 6.27 -8.31 12.96
N ALA A 193 7.05 -7.24 12.81
CA ALA A 193 6.53 -5.88 12.70
C ALA A 193 5.65 -5.72 11.45
N ALA A 194 6.03 -6.30 10.31
CA ALA A 194 5.26 -6.29 9.09
C ALA A 194 3.92 -7.02 9.25
N GLU A 195 3.90 -8.18 9.90
CA GLU A 195 2.68 -8.94 10.18
C GLU A 195 1.73 -8.16 11.09
N GLU A 196 2.24 -7.64 12.21
CA GLU A 196 1.46 -6.87 13.18
C GLU A 196 0.90 -5.59 12.56
N CYS A 197 1.72 -4.83 11.80
CA CYS A 197 1.27 -3.65 11.08
C CYS A 197 0.23 -3.98 10.01
N SER A 198 0.42 -5.08 9.26
CA SER A 198 -0.55 -5.51 8.25
C SER A 198 -1.93 -5.81 8.83
N ALA A 199 -1.98 -6.26 10.08
CA ALA A 199 -3.24 -6.53 10.78
C ALA A 199 -4.02 -5.26 11.14
N LEU A 200 -3.38 -4.09 11.17
CA LEU A 200 -4.05 -2.81 11.43
C LEU A 200 -4.90 -2.35 10.24
N PHE A 201 -4.62 -2.85 9.04
CA PHE A 201 -5.19 -2.32 7.81
C PHE A 201 -6.20 -3.26 7.16
N LYS A 202 -7.19 -2.65 6.53
CA LYS A 202 -8.21 -3.38 5.76
C LYS A 202 -7.55 -4.14 4.60
N LYS A 203 -7.82 -5.44 4.48
CA LYS A 203 -7.29 -6.26 3.38
C LYS A 203 -7.77 -5.72 2.03
N PRO A 204 -6.94 -5.79 0.96
CA PRO A 204 -5.72 -6.59 0.82
C PRO A 204 -4.41 -5.82 1.11
N ASN A 205 -4.42 -4.74 1.89
CA ASN A 205 -3.20 -4.05 2.29
C ASN A 205 -2.31 -4.98 3.10
N ASN A 206 -1.02 -5.02 2.76
CA ASN A 206 -0.02 -5.88 3.37
C ASN A 206 1.35 -5.19 3.31
N LEU A 207 2.03 -5.15 4.44
CA LEU A 207 3.36 -4.59 4.61
C LEU A 207 4.41 -5.68 4.47
#